data_14e36ed8f9bb09e454f28257c2bfcda0
#
_entry.id   14e36ed8f9bb09e454f28257c2bfcda0
#
_cell.length_a   1.000
_cell.length_b   1.000
_cell.length_c   1.000
_cell.angle_alpha   90.00
_cell.angle_beta   90.00
_cell.angle_gamma   90.00
#
_symmetry.space_group_name_H-M   'P 1'
#
loop_
_entity.id
_entity.type
_entity.pdbx_description
1 polymer ?
#
loop_
_entity_poly.entity_id
_entity_poly.type
_entity_poly.pdbx_seq_one_letter_code
_entity_poly.pdbx_strand_id
1 'polypeptide(L)'
;MEKFQTNCASDVLLDLAGPGGPLHVQLTRAMREAIRSGRLQAGSTLPPSRRLASELGCSRWVVTEAYAQLAAEGYVTATAGSGTRVRNVSGEATRDQPLPAAPETAAGARVLLDLAPGLPEVRAFPMRQWISAVRSAAASVASADLGYPDPAGHPYLRQVLAGYLARVRGAEADAANLVITAGATDAIGLLCRVLRMCGHSAVAVEHPGWHRLREVLTTAGLGAVPIPVDDQGLRAGLLYGHDAVRAVIVSPAHQFPAGVVMSPQRRAMLLAWARDSGGLIIEDDYDAEFRYDRRPVGVLQGAGQSSVALIGSVTKTLSPAMGVGWMVTPADVTPLVHAAIVRPSGPPVIDQLAFAAFLHSGHYDRHLRAARIRYRARRNRLVGAIAAHLPDCRITGAAAGLHMLMHLPVGADAASAARLALAAGVKVANLDVYRFTPIPHEPALVLGYGNLGDHQVEPAVARLELAIRGATSRP
;
A
#
# COMPACT_ATOMS: atom_id res chain seq x y z
N MET A 1 21.43 -62.40 -29.79
CA MET A 1 22.22 -62.03 -28.60
C MET A 1 21.96 -60.51 -28.36
N GLU A 2 20.82 -60.20 -27.72
CA GLU A 2 20.50 -58.85 -27.36
C GLU A 2 21.22 -58.49 -26.08
N LYS A 3 22.01 -57.43 -26.12
CA LYS A 3 22.69 -56.87 -24.97
C LYS A 3 21.66 -56.15 -24.12
N PHE A 4 21.24 -56.76 -23.02
CA PHE A 4 20.55 -56.04 -21.94
C PHE A 4 21.54 -55.03 -21.30
N GLN A 5 21.43 -53.75 -21.66
CA GLN A 5 22.05 -52.67 -20.91
C GLN A 5 21.23 -52.47 -19.62
N THR A 6 21.72 -53.00 -18.52
CA THR A 6 21.24 -52.73 -17.18
C THR A 6 21.67 -51.30 -16.80
N ASN A 7 20.80 -50.34 -17.00
CA ASN A 7 21.00 -48.98 -16.49
C ASN A 7 20.75 -48.99 -14.97
N CYS A 8 21.78 -49.30 -14.19
CA CYS A 8 21.72 -49.37 -12.73
C CYS A 8 22.30 -48.08 -12.15
N ALA A 9 21.53 -47.40 -11.30
CA ALA A 9 21.91 -46.13 -10.63
C ALA A 9 23.04 -46.30 -9.58
N SER A 10 23.80 -47.38 -9.64
CA SER A 10 24.86 -47.72 -8.67
C SER A 10 26.09 -46.82 -8.72
N ASP A 11 26.26 -46.03 -9.81
CA ASP A 11 27.46 -45.19 -10.00
C ASP A 11 27.25 -43.72 -9.59
N VAL A 12 26.13 -43.35 -8.97
CA VAL A 12 25.87 -41.99 -8.55
C VAL A 12 26.40 -41.77 -7.13
N LEU A 13 27.48 -41.02 -7.00
CA LEU A 13 27.99 -40.54 -5.74
C LEU A 13 26.90 -39.65 -5.05
N LEU A 14 26.35 -40.20 -3.97
CA LEU A 14 25.39 -39.43 -3.12
C LEU A 14 26.19 -38.70 -2.05
N ASP A 15 26.11 -37.38 -2.06
CA ASP A 15 26.73 -36.58 -1.00
C ASP A 15 25.80 -36.57 0.24
N LEU A 16 26.24 -37.31 1.25
CA LEU A 16 25.55 -37.36 2.56
C LEU A 16 26.12 -36.37 3.57
N ALA A 17 27.10 -35.54 3.18
CA ALA A 17 27.75 -34.54 4.03
C ALA A 17 26.96 -33.25 4.19
N GLY A 18 25.70 -33.30 4.57
CA GLY A 18 24.86 -32.11 4.87
C GLY A 18 24.69 -31.87 6.37
N PRO A 19 24.16 -30.70 6.79
CA PRO A 19 23.93 -30.38 8.18
C PRO A 19 23.04 -31.43 8.86
N GLY A 20 23.43 -31.85 10.03
CA GLY A 20 22.98 -32.99 10.81
C GLY A 20 21.47 -33.25 10.86
N GLY A 21 21.13 -34.51 10.99
CA GLY A 21 19.77 -35.06 11.08
C GLY A 21 19.80 -36.58 10.92
N PRO A 22 18.68 -37.29 11.08
CA PRO A 22 18.61 -38.74 10.88
C PRO A 22 19.07 -39.14 9.47
N LEU A 23 19.83 -40.23 9.37
CA LEU A 23 20.49 -40.66 8.13
C LEU A 23 19.50 -40.91 6.97
N HIS A 24 18.26 -41.36 7.26
CA HIS A 24 17.23 -41.56 6.25
C HIS A 24 16.79 -40.23 5.62
N VAL A 25 16.74 -39.14 6.40
CA VAL A 25 16.41 -37.78 5.89
C VAL A 25 17.53 -37.28 4.98
N GLN A 26 18.79 -37.47 5.38
CA GLN A 26 19.96 -37.10 4.57
C GLN A 26 19.97 -37.87 3.23
N LEU A 27 19.72 -39.17 3.28
CA LEU A 27 19.64 -40.02 2.10
C LEU A 27 18.49 -39.61 1.15
N THR A 28 17.31 -39.37 1.72
CA THR A 28 16.14 -38.89 0.94
C THR A 28 16.48 -37.58 0.21
N ARG A 29 17.12 -36.63 0.90
CA ARG A 29 17.49 -35.32 0.33
C ARG A 29 18.53 -35.50 -0.78
N ALA A 30 19.59 -36.28 -0.57
CA ALA A 30 20.63 -36.51 -1.55
C ALA A 30 20.10 -37.20 -2.83
N MET A 31 19.20 -38.17 -2.68
CA MET A 31 18.55 -38.85 -3.79
C MET A 31 17.58 -37.91 -4.53
N ARG A 32 16.81 -37.11 -3.84
CA ARG A 32 15.91 -36.10 -4.43
C ARG A 32 16.71 -35.13 -5.29
N GLU A 33 17.84 -34.65 -4.77
CA GLU A 33 18.71 -33.73 -5.50
C GLU A 33 19.35 -34.41 -6.73
N ALA A 34 19.74 -35.66 -6.59
CA ALA A 34 20.27 -36.44 -7.72
C ALA A 34 19.22 -36.67 -8.84
N ILE A 35 17.94 -36.83 -8.47
CA ILE A 35 16.83 -36.94 -9.44
C ILE A 35 16.57 -35.59 -10.09
N ARG A 36 16.48 -34.51 -9.32
CA ARG A 36 16.23 -33.15 -9.83
C ARG A 36 17.34 -32.64 -10.76
N SER A 37 18.59 -32.93 -10.40
CA SER A 37 19.76 -32.57 -11.23
C SER A 37 19.96 -33.47 -12.45
N GLY A 38 19.12 -34.48 -12.62
CA GLY A 38 19.26 -35.44 -13.72
C GLY A 38 20.39 -36.48 -13.56
N ARG A 39 21.14 -36.48 -12.46
CA ARG A 39 22.16 -37.48 -12.14
C ARG A 39 21.53 -38.88 -12.01
N LEU A 40 20.33 -38.96 -11.44
CA LEU A 40 19.46 -40.13 -11.49
C LEU A 40 18.40 -39.91 -12.57
N GLN A 41 18.57 -40.52 -13.71
CA GLN A 41 17.71 -40.32 -14.88
C GLN A 41 16.30 -40.90 -14.67
N ALA A 42 15.30 -40.27 -15.27
CA ALA A 42 13.95 -40.81 -15.32
C ALA A 42 13.95 -42.23 -15.98
N GLY A 43 13.19 -43.14 -15.39
CA GLY A 43 13.13 -44.55 -15.83
C GLY A 43 14.25 -45.46 -15.31
N SER A 44 15.34 -44.90 -14.72
CA SER A 44 16.40 -45.69 -14.12
C SER A 44 15.89 -46.48 -12.90
N THR A 45 16.43 -47.68 -12.71
CA THR A 45 16.09 -48.55 -11.58
C THR A 45 17.06 -48.27 -10.43
N LEU A 46 16.52 -47.95 -9.25
CA LEU A 46 17.30 -47.78 -8.02
C LEU A 46 17.82 -49.16 -7.52
N PRO A 47 18.99 -49.18 -6.85
CA PRO A 47 19.52 -50.40 -6.27
C PRO A 47 18.54 -51.03 -5.27
N PRO A 48 18.48 -52.36 -5.13
CA PRO A 48 17.74 -52.99 -4.05
C PRO A 48 18.16 -52.44 -2.68
N SER A 49 17.22 -52.24 -1.77
CA SER A 49 17.49 -51.59 -0.45
C SER A 49 18.59 -52.31 0.36
N ARG A 50 18.72 -53.63 0.23
CA ARG A 50 19.79 -54.41 0.89
C ARG A 50 21.17 -54.05 0.31
N ARG A 51 21.27 -53.92 -1.00
CA ARG A 51 22.53 -53.60 -1.69
C ARG A 51 22.97 -52.18 -1.38
N LEU A 52 22.08 -51.21 -1.54
CA LEU A 52 22.40 -49.81 -1.23
C LEU A 52 22.74 -49.59 0.25
N ALA A 53 22.07 -50.29 1.16
CA ALA A 53 22.40 -50.24 2.59
C ALA A 53 23.82 -50.76 2.87
N SER A 54 24.22 -51.85 2.22
CA SER A 54 25.59 -52.41 2.32
C SER A 54 26.63 -51.44 1.74
N GLU A 55 26.36 -50.83 0.60
CA GLU A 55 27.25 -49.86 -0.07
C GLU A 55 27.43 -48.56 0.76
N LEU A 56 26.37 -48.11 1.43
CA LEU A 56 26.39 -46.90 2.29
C LEU A 56 26.80 -47.18 3.74
N GLY A 57 27.03 -48.43 4.14
CA GLY A 57 27.36 -48.78 5.52
C GLY A 57 26.24 -48.44 6.53
N CYS A 58 24.99 -48.51 6.11
CA CYS A 58 23.84 -48.15 6.95
C CYS A 58 22.83 -49.30 7.11
N SER A 59 21.85 -49.15 8.00
CA SER A 59 20.80 -50.16 8.15
C SER A 59 19.87 -50.17 6.95
N ARG A 60 19.34 -51.35 6.58
CA ARG A 60 18.35 -51.49 5.52
C ARG A 60 17.11 -50.60 5.74
N TRP A 61 16.74 -50.38 7.00
CA TRP A 61 15.60 -49.51 7.38
C TRP A 61 15.79 -48.09 6.84
N VAL A 62 16.99 -47.52 6.96
CA VAL A 62 17.32 -46.17 6.46
C VAL A 62 17.02 -46.04 4.96
N VAL A 63 17.43 -47.05 4.16
CA VAL A 63 17.18 -47.00 2.73
C VAL A 63 15.72 -47.26 2.39
N THR A 64 15.06 -48.17 3.12
CA THR A 64 13.62 -48.44 2.90
C THR A 64 12.78 -47.23 3.22
N GLU A 65 13.09 -46.51 4.29
CA GLU A 65 12.39 -45.30 4.67
C GLU A 65 12.62 -44.17 3.66
N ALA A 66 13.84 -43.98 3.19
CA ALA A 66 14.15 -43.01 2.14
C ALA A 66 13.39 -43.31 0.84
N TYR A 67 13.31 -44.60 0.45
CA TYR A 67 12.55 -44.98 -0.74
C TYR A 67 11.05 -44.82 -0.56
N ALA A 68 10.51 -45.11 0.62
CA ALA A 68 9.11 -44.89 0.93
C ALA A 68 8.75 -43.39 0.89
N GLN A 69 9.60 -42.52 1.43
CA GLN A 69 9.43 -41.08 1.38
C GLN A 69 9.48 -40.56 -0.06
N LEU A 70 10.46 -40.99 -0.86
CA LEU A 70 10.55 -40.59 -2.27
C LEU A 70 9.37 -41.11 -3.10
N ALA A 71 8.82 -42.27 -2.75
CA ALA A 71 7.62 -42.81 -3.40
C ALA A 71 6.37 -41.97 -3.01
N ALA A 72 6.22 -41.60 -1.74
CA ALA A 72 5.17 -40.73 -1.28
C ALA A 72 5.24 -39.33 -1.92
N GLU A 73 6.44 -38.80 -2.16
CA GLU A 73 6.69 -37.55 -2.86
C GLU A 73 6.56 -37.67 -4.39
N GLY A 74 6.38 -38.88 -4.93
CA GLY A 74 6.19 -39.12 -6.36
C GLY A 74 7.47 -39.13 -7.20
N TYR A 75 8.64 -39.09 -6.58
CA TYR A 75 9.94 -39.17 -7.31
C TYR A 75 10.26 -40.57 -7.82
N VAL A 76 9.77 -41.61 -7.16
CA VAL A 76 9.99 -43.00 -7.55
C VAL A 76 8.69 -43.79 -7.50
N THR A 77 8.66 -44.92 -8.22
CA THR A 77 7.56 -45.91 -8.18
C THR A 77 8.15 -47.25 -7.80
N ALA A 78 7.60 -47.87 -6.75
CA ALA A 78 7.92 -49.24 -6.38
C ALA A 78 6.89 -50.20 -7.03
N THR A 79 7.33 -51.15 -7.82
CA THR A 79 6.48 -52.20 -8.41
C THR A 79 6.92 -53.54 -7.88
N ALA A 80 5.97 -54.31 -7.34
CA ALA A 80 6.25 -55.63 -6.80
C ALA A 80 6.90 -56.52 -7.91
N GLY A 81 8.08 -57.07 -7.64
CA GLY A 81 8.84 -57.91 -8.56
C GLY A 81 9.73 -57.19 -9.57
N SER A 82 9.58 -55.87 -9.84
CA SER A 82 10.37 -55.12 -10.81
C SER A 82 11.27 -54.01 -10.23
N GLY A 83 11.28 -53.86 -8.90
CA GLY A 83 12.14 -52.91 -8.18
C GLY A 83 11.56 -51.48 -8.11
N THR A 84 12.38 -50.55 -7.62
CA THR A 84 12.03 -49.14 -7.49
C THR A 84 12.62 -48.36 -8.67
N ARG A 85 11.79 -47.62 -9.40
CA ARG A 85 12.19 -46.86 -10.59
C ARG A 85 11.96 -45.35 -10.36
N VAL A 86 12.89 -44.53 -10.86
CA VAL A 86 12.78 -43.09 -10.91
C VAL A 86 11.68 -42.72 -11.90
N ARG A 87 10.69 -41.93 -11.44
CA ARG A 87 9.65 -41.42 -12.32
C ARG A 87 10.17 -40.28 -13.18
N ASN A 88 9.53 -40.13 -14.34
CA ASN A 88 9.74 -38.92 -15.12
C ASN A 88 9.08 -37.72 -14.36
N VAL A 89 9.87 -37.05 -13.56
CA VAL A 89 9.48 -35.77 -12.90
C VAL A 89 9.88 -34.68 -13.88
N SER A 90 9.34 -34.74 -15.11
CA SER A 90 9.40 -33.61 -16.05
C SER A 90 8.43 -32.53 -15.61
N GLY A 91 8.66 -31.97 -14.40
CA GLY A 91 8.43 -30.56 -14.24
C GLY A 91 9.61 -29.92 -14.97
N GLU A 92 9.33 -29.03 -15.88
CA GLU A 92 10.30 -28.11 -16.43
C GLU A 92 11.23 -27.70 -15.29
N ALA A 93 12.53 -28.09 -15.45
CA ALA A 93 13.54 -27.41 -14.67
C ALA A 93 13.29 -25.94 -15.00
N THR A 94 12.59 -25.27 -14.11
CA THR A 94 12.68 -23.83 -14.01
C THR A 94 14.18 -23.62 -13.87
N ARG A 95 14.86 -23.45 -15.01
CA ARG A 95 16.11 -22.72 -15.02
C ARG A 95 15.85 -21.61 -14.05
N ASP A 96 16.75 -21.40 -13.12
CA ASP A 96 16.87 -20.16 -12.39
C ASP A 96 16.76 -19.02 -13.42
N GLN A 97 15.53 -18.72 -13.82
CA GLN A 97 15.25 -17.40 -14.36
C GLN A 97 15.47 -16.55 -13.13
N PRO A 98 16.46 -15.67 -13.13
CA PRO A 98 16.58 -14.67 -12.13
C PRO A 98 15.18 -14.10 -12.00
N LEU A 99 14.61 -14.09 -10.79
CA LEU A 99 13.38 -13.35 -10.52
C LEU A 99 13.49 -12.06 -11.34
N PRO A 100 12.50 -11.72 -12.18
CA PRO A 100 12.56 -10.49 -12.94
C PRO A 100 13.00 -9.42 -11.95
N ALA A 101 14.17 -8.85 -12.20
CA ALA A 101 14.74 -7.83 -11.35
C ALA A 101 13.61 -6.86 -11.10
N ALA A 102 13.33 -6.56 -9.82
CA ALA A 102 12.33 -5.56 -9.46
C ALA A 102 12.55 -4.40 -10.42
N PRO A 103 11.50 -3.88 -11.09
CA PRO A 103 11.66 -2.91 -12.15
C PRO A 103 12.68 -1.90 -11.66
N GLU A 104 13.82 -1.81 -12.34
CA GLU A 104 14.86 -0.87 -12.01
C GLU A 104 14.18 0.48 -11.97
N THR A 105 13.90 0.97 -10.76
CA THR A 105 13.56 2.36 -10.57
C THR A 105 14.71 3.11 -11.25
N ALA A 106 14.44 3.74 -12.37
CA ALA A 106 15.32 4.39 -13.32
C ALA A 106 16.76 4.45 -12.81
N ALA A 107 17.58 3.51 -13.25
CA ALA A 107 18.92 3.29 -12.75
C ALA A 107 19.73 4.57 -12.90
N GLY A 108 20.17 5.15 -11.79
CA GLY A 108 21.28 6.08 -11.82
C GLY A 108 21.23 7.33 -10.94
N ALA A 109 20.08 7.97 -10.73
CA ALA A 109 20.04 9.16 -9.88
C ALA A 109 19.82 8.77 -8.42
N ARG A 110 20.87 8.84 -7.60
CA ARG A 110 20.73 8.67 -6.13
C ARG A 110 19.87 9.80 -5.58
N VAL A 111 18.61 9.54 -5.24
CA VAL A 111 17.75 10.53 -4.59
C VAL A 111 18.34 10.86 -3.22
N LEU A 112 18.84 12.08 -3.10
CA LEU A 112 19.42 12.61 -1.87
C LEU A 112 18.40 13.42 -1.06
N LEU A 113 17.47 14.08 -1.76
CA LEU A 113 16.53 15.06 -1.24
C LEU A 113 15.12 14.72 -1.78
N ASP A 114 14.27 14.18 -0.91
CA ASP A 114 12.93 13.71 -1.30
C ASP A 114 11.86 14.77 -1.01
N LEU A 115 11.49 15.51 -2.04
CA LEU A 115 10.37 16.45 -2.06
C LEU A 115 9.13 15.85 -2.79
N ALA A 116 9.08 14.54 -3.03
CA ALA A 116 7.87 13.92 -3.58
C ALA A 116 6.76 13.90 -2.52
N PRO A 117 5.49 14.18 -2.91
CA PRO A 117 4.37 14.15 -1.96
C PRO A 117 4.03 12.72 -1.54
N GLY A 118 3.46 12.59 -0.34
CA GLY A 118 2.82 11.36 0.11
C GLY A 118 3.53 10.58 1.20
N LEU A 119 4.81 10.82 1.48
CA LEU A 119 5.53 10.14 2.55
C LEU A 119 5.65 11.03 3.80
N PRO A 120 5.23 10.55 4.99
CA PRO A 120 5.46 11.25 6.26
C PRO A 120 6.92 11.10 6.71
N GLU A 121 7.31 11.75 7.80
CA GLU A 121 8.64 11.59 8.39
C GLU A 121 8.79 10.23 9.08
N VAL A 122 9.10 9.20 8.32
CA VAL A 122 9.24 7.83 8.83
C VAL A 122 10.35 7.67 9.88
N ARG A 123 11.37 8.55 9.87
CA ARG A 123 12.45 8.59 10.88
C ARG A 123 11.94 8.99 12.26
N ALA A 124 10.83 9.72 12.33
CA ALA A 124 10.18 10.15 13.57
C ALA A 124 9.09 9.18 14.05
N PHE A 125 9.01 7.99 13.46
CA PHE A 125 8.07 6.96 13.90
C PHE A 125 8.29 6.65 15.40
N PRO A 126 7.27 6.63 16.24
CA PRO A 126 7.40 6.48 17.69
C PRO A 126 7.64 5.01 18.09
N MET A 127 8.77 4.45 17.64
CA MET A 127 9.10 3.01 17.73
C MET A 127 9.02 2.45 19.14
N ARG A 128 9.54 3.17 20.14
CA ARG A 128 9.51 2.67 21.54
C ARG A 128 8.10 2.52 22.07
N GLN A 129 7.23 3.51 21.80
CA GLN A 129 5.84 3.53 22.23
C GLN A 129 5.04 2.46 21.47
N TRP A 130 5.34 2.28 20.18
CA TRP A 130 4.74 1.24 19.36
C TRP A 130 5.10 -0.16 19.87
N ILE A 131 6.38 -0.44 20.15
CA ILE A 131 6.82 -1.72 20.72
C ILE A 131 6.13 -1.98 22.07
N SER A 132 5.97 -0.94 22.90
CA SER A 132 5.23 -1.07 24.17
C SER A 132 3.78 -1.47 23.95
N ALA A 133 3.10 -0.86 22.96
CA ALA A 133 1.73 -1.19 22.60
C ALA A 133 1.60 -2.64 22.07
N VAL A 134 2.54 -3.07 21.21
CA VAL A 134 2.60 -4.46 20.70
C VAL A 134 2.79 -5.46 21.84
N ARG A 135 3.70 -5.18 22.77
CA ARG A 135 3.91 -6.06 23.95
C ARG A 135 2.65 -6.16 24.82
N SER A 136 1.96 -5.02 25.03
CA SER A 136 0.70 -5.01 25.78
C SER A 136 -0.37 -5.82 25.08
N ALA A 137 -0.52 -5.65 23.77
CA ALA A 137 -1.47 -6.41 22.97
C ALA A 137 -1.18 -7.92 23.01
N ALA A 138 0.07 -8.30 22.78
CA ALA A 138 0.49 -9.71 22.81
C ALA A 138 0.32 -10.38 24.20
N ALA A 139 0.46 -9.61 25.28
CA ALA A 139 0.26 -10.11 26.64
C ALA A 139 -1.23 -10.26 27.02
N SER A 140 -2.14 -9.54 26.36
CA SER A 140 -3.57 -9.49 26.68
C SER A 140 -4.48 -10.14 25.62
N VAL A 141 -3.92 -10.58 24.48
CA VAL A 141 -4.70 -11.22 23.42
C VAL A 141 -5.35 -12.51 23.94
N ALA A 142 -6.66 -12.64 23.74
CA ALA A 142 -7.36 -13.86 24.09
C ALA A 142 -7.13 -14.97 23.05
N SER A 143 -7.15 -16.24 23.47
CA SER A 143 -6.97 -17.35 22.52
C SER A 143 -8.02 -17.36 21.42
N ALA A 144 -9.24 -16.86 21.68
CA ALA A 144 -10.29 -16.72 20.69
C ALA A 144 -9.93 -15.71 19.57
N ASP A 145 -9.17 -14.66 19.90
CA ASP A 145 -8.75 -13.63 18.94
C ASP A 145 -7.63 -14.12 17.98
N LEU A 146 -6.98 -15.25 18.32
CA LEU A 146 -5.98 -15.90 17.47
C LEU A 146 -6.61 -16.85 16.44
N GLY A 147 -7.94 -17.00 16.43
CA GLY A 147 -8.71 -17.72 15.43
C GLY A 147 -8.92 -16.88 14.15
N TYR A 148 -9.97 -17.24 13.38
CA TYR A 148 -10.36 -16.44 12.23
C TYR A 148 -10.88 -15.06 12.68
N PRO A 149 -10.31 -13.94 12.19
CA PRO A 149 -10.70 -12.62 12.64
C PRO A 149 -12.08 -12.21 12.10
N ASP A 150 -12.73 -11.28 12.80
CA ASP A 150 -13.92 -10.59 12.28
C ASP A 150 -13.55 -9.89 10.95
N PRO A 151 -14.29 -10.13 9.86
CA PRO A 151 -14.03 -9.51 8.57
C PRO A 151 -14.01 -7.97 8.61
N ALA A 152 -14.79 -7.35 9.49
CA ALA A 152 -14.80 -5.90 9.68
C ALA A 152 -13.65 -5.38 10.55
N GLY A 153 -12.81 -6.25 11.08
CA GLY A 153 -11.72 -5.91 12.00
C GLY A 153 -12.11 -6.10 13.48
N HIS A 154 -11.11 -6.11 14.35
CA HIS A 154 -11.27 -6.44 15.77
C HIS A 154 -12.25 -5.48 16.48
N PRO A 155 -13.27 -5.98 17.18
CA PRO A 155 -14.30 -5.15 17.80
C PRO A 155 -13.77 -4.09 18.76
N TYR A 156 -12.75 -4.43 19.54
CA TYR A 156 -12.12 -3.47 20.47
C TYR A 156 -11.45 -2.31 19.72
N LEU A 157 -10.74 -2.56 18.62
CA LEU A 157 -10.18 -1.47 17.81
C LEU A 157 -11.28 -0.60 17.22
N ARG A 158 -12.33 -1.20 16.68
CA ARG A 158 -13.47 -0.44 16.13
C ARG A 158 -14.09 0.48 17.18
N GLN A 159 -14.30 -0.01 18.39
CA GLN A 159 -14.84 0.80 19.50
C GLN A 159 -13.92 1.97 19.89
N VAL A 160 -12.61 1.71 20.09
CA VAL A 160 -11.63 2.75 20.46
C VAL A 160 -11.50 3.79 19.36
N LEU A 161 -11.48 3.35 18.11
CA LEU A 161 -11.33 4.22 16.95
C LEU A 161 -12.58 5.07 16.70
N ALA A 162 -13.78 4.52 16.88
CA ALA A 162 -15.02 5.28 16.81
C ALA A 162 -15.02 6.43 17.81
N GLY A 163 -14.67 6.19 19.07
CA GLY A 163 -14.53 7.23 20.08
C GLY A 163 -13.45 8.27 19.75
N TYR A 164 -12.33 7.86 19.14
CA TYR A 164 -11.29 8.76 18.66
C TYR A 164 -11.81 9.66 17.53
N LEU A 165 -12.46 9.11 16.52
CA LEU A 165 -12.98 9.85 15.36
C LEU A 165 -14.06 10.85 15.76
N ALA A 166 -14.98 10.46 16.64
CA ALA A 166 -16.00 11.35 17.17
C ALA A 166 -15.35 12.56 17.89
N ARG A 167 -14.38 12.30 18.77
CA ARG A 167 -13.70 13.35 19.56
C ARG A 167 -12.82 14.28 18.72
N VAL A 168 -12.08 13.75 17.74
CA VAL A 168 -11.01 14.49 17.04
C VAL A 168 -11.49 15.02 15.69
N ARG A 169 -12.37 14.28 15.00
CA ARG A 169 -12.82 14.62 13.65
C ARG A 169 -14.28 15.10 13.60
N GLY A 170 -15.07 14.89 14.69
CA GLY A 170 -16.50 15.16 14.69
C GLY A 170 -17.27 14.20 13.78
N ALA A 171 -16.78 12.96 13.65
CA ALA A 171 -17.45 11.92 12.89
C ALA A 171 -18.56 11.25 13.71
N GLU A 172 -19.66 10.90 13.06
CA GLU A 172 -20.72 10.04 13.61
C GLU A 172 -20.35 8.58 13.37
N ALA A 173 -19.43 8.07 14.20
CA ALA A 173 -18.86 6.75 14.10
C ALA A 173 -19.30 5.85 15.25
N ASP A 174 -19.70 4.62 14.90
CA ASP A 174 -19.99 3.53 15.81
C ASP A 174 -19.19 2.29 15.42
N ALA A 175 -18.93 1.40 16.38
CA ALA A 175 -18.24 0.14 16.08
C ALA A 175 -18.98 -0.73 15.05
N ALA A 176 -20.31 -0.57 14.92
CA ALA A 176 -21.12 -1.33 13.97
C ALA A 176 -20.98 -0.84 12.52
N ASN A 177 -20.75 0.48 12.31
CA ASN A 177 -20.59 1.08 10.98
C ASN A 177 -19.13 1.33 10.58
N LEU A 178 -18.17 0.85 11.40
CA LEU A 178 -16.74 1.03 11.19
C LEU A 178 -16.09 -0.28 10.74
N VAL A 179 -15.34 -0.22 9.63
CA VAL A 179 -14.59 -1.35 9.08
C VAL A 179 -13.10 -1.00 9.03
N ILE A 180 -12.26 -1.91 9.53
CA ILE A 180 -10.81 -1.80 9.49
C ILE A 180 -10.30 -2.33 8.15
N THR A 181 -9.38 -1.60 7.51
CA THR A 181 -8.82 -1.89 6.19
C THR A 181 -7.29 -1.80 6.20
N ALA A 182 -6.64 -2.26 5.13
CA ALA A 182 -5.19 -2.14 4.95
C ALA A 182 -4.73 -0.71 4.58
N GLY A 183 -5.63 0.26 4.60
CA GLY A 183 -5.38 1.66 4.25
C GLY A 183 -6.45 2.24 3.33
N ALA A 184 -6.33 3.52 2.98
CA ALA A 184 -7.33 4.23 2.18
C ALA A 184 -7.55 3.59 0.79
N THR A 185 -6.51 3.11 0.13
CA THR A 185 -6.64 2.44 -1.19
C THR A 185 -7.52 1.20 -1.11
N ASP A 186 -7.36 0.40 -0.07
CA ASP A 186 -8.16 -0.81 0.15
C ASP A 186 -9.61 -0.45 0.49
N ALA A 187 -9.81 0.55 1.35
CA ALA A 187 -11.14 1.07 1.68
C ALA A 187 -11.90 1.58 0.44
N ILE A 188 -11.24 2.39 -0.39
CA ILE A 188 -11.83 2.88 -1.65
C ILE A 188 -12.13 1.70 -2.59
N GLY A 189 -11.20 0.75 -2.74
CA GLY A 189 -11.40 -0.44 -3.56
C GLY A 189 -12.60 -1.28 -3.12
N LEU A 190 -12.82 -1.41 -1.80
CA LEU A 190 -13.98 -2.11 -1.25
C LEU A 190 -15.29 -1.37 -1.57
N LEU A 191 -15.34 -0.05 -1.40
CA LEU A 191 -16.51 0.75 -1.79
C LEU A 191 -16.77 0.71 -3.29
N CYS A 192 -15.72 0.71 -4.12
CA CYS A 192 -15.85 0.54 -5.57
C CYS A 192 -16.46 -0.82 -5.94
N ARG A 193 -16.10 -1.90 -5.26
CA ARG A 193 -16.76 -3.21 -5.43
C ARG A 193 -18.24 -3.15 -5.07
N VAL A 194 -18.58 -2.51 -3.95
CA VAL A 194 -20.00 -2.30 -3.55
C VAL A 194 -20.75 -1.55 -4.65
N LEU A 195 -20.21 -0.43 -5.14
CA LEU A 195 -20.81 0.35 -6.23
C LEU A 195 -21.03 -0.51 -7.48
N ARG A 196 -20.06 -1.34 -7.85
CA ARG A 196 -20.22 -2.28 -8.97
C ARG A 196 -21.32 -3.32 -8.73
N MET A 197 -21.39 -3.88 -7.53
CA MET A 197 -22.46 -4.83 -7.13
C MET A 197 -23.84 -4.18 -7.21
N CYS A 198 -23.94 -2.88 -6.90
CA CYS A 198 -25.18 -2.09 -7.07
C CYS A 198 -25.46 -1.67 -8.51
N GLY A 199 -24.65 -2.10 -9.50
CA GLY A 199 -24.88 -1.84 -10.93
C GLY A 199 -24.31 -0.49 -11.44
N HIS A 200 -23.59 0.25 -10.61
CA HIS A 200 -22.97 1.50 -11.04
C HIS A 200 -21.77 1.24 -11.98
N SER A 201 -21.54 2.15 -12.91
CA SER A 201 -20.48 2.05 -13.94
C SER A 201 -19.45 3.17 -13.86
N ALA A 202 -19.73 4.24 -13.12
CA ALA A 202 -18.87 5.42 -13.04
C ALA A 202 -18.87 6.06 -11.65
N VAL A 203 -17.74 6.69 -11.30
CA VAL A 203 -17.53 7.45 -10.07
C VAL A 203 -16.93 8.80 -10.42
N ALA A 204 -17.47 9.89 -9.85
CA ALA A 204 -16.86 11.20 -9.96
C ALA A 204 -15.60 11.30 -9.10
N VAL A 205 -14.58 11.98 -9.62
CA VAL A 205 -13.30 12.19 -8.94
C VAL A 205 -12.85 13.63 -9.09
N GLU A 206 -12.10 14.14 -8.13
CA GLU A 206 -11.47 15.45 -8.21
C GLU A 206 -10.44 15.52 -9.35
N HIS A 207 -10.40 16.65 -10.06
CA HIS A 207 -9.46 16.89 -11.16
C HIS A 207 -8.82 18.28 -11.04
N PRO A 208 -7.49 18.38 -10.79
CA PRO A 208 -6.56 17.27 -10.57
C PRO A 208 -6.85 16.52 -9.27
N GLY A 209 -6.41 15.26 -9.17
CA GLY A 209 -6.68 14.38 -8.03
C GLY A 209 -5.66 13.24 -7.91
N TRP A 210 -5.79 12.41 -6.90
CA TRP A 210 -4.89 11.31 -6.67
C TRP A 210 -4.88 10.31 -7.85
N HIS A 211 -3.78 10.25 -8.59
CA HIS A 211 -3.67 9.53 -9.86
C HIS A 211 -3.95 8.01 -9.77
N ARG A 212 -3.64 7.38 -8.62
CA ARG A 212 -3.89 5.95 -8.41
C ARG A 212 -5.39 5.60 -8.33
N LEU A 213 -6.26 6.58 -8.13
CA LEU A 213 -7.71 6.33 -8.23
C LEU A 213 -8.10 5.77 -9.60
N ARG A 214 -7.40 6.15 -10.67
CA ARG A 214 -7.64 5.58 -12.00
C ARG A 214 -7.45 4.06 -12.00
N GLU A 215 -6.36 3.57 -11.40
CA GLU A 215 -6.07 2.13 -11.31
C GLU A 215 -7.11 1.43 -10.43
N VAL A 216 -7.45 2.01 -9.27
CA VAL A 216 -8.45 1.45 -8.35
C VAL A 216 -9.82 1.31 -9.03
N LEU A 217 -10.29 2.36 -9.70
CA LEU A 217 -11.57 2.37 -10.41
C LEU A 217 -11.56 1.37 -11.58
N THR A 218 -10.52 1.38 -12.40
CA THR A 218 -10.38 0.45 -13.54
C THR A 218 -10.38 -1.01 -13.07
N THR A 219 -9.65 -1.32 -12.00
CA THR A 219 -9.61 -2.67 -11.40
C THR A 219 -10.99 -3.11 -10.90
N ALA A 220 -11.79 -2.17 -10.40
CA ALA A 220 -13.17 -2.43 -9.98
C ALA A 220 -14.18 -2.45 -11.14
N GLY A 221 -13.76 -2.18 -12.38
CA GLY A 221 -14.63 -2.07 -13.54
C GLY A 221 -15.49 -0.80 -13.57
N LEU A 222 -14.99 0.30 -12.98
CA LEU A 222 -15.66 1.60 -12.93
C LEU A 222 -14.92 2.64 -13.78
N GLY A 223 -15.66 3.51 -14.44
CA GLY A 223 -15.13 4.69 -15.12
C GLY A 223 -14.92 5.85 -14.15
N ALA A 224 -13.89 6.66 -14.39
CA ALA A 224 -13.68 7.91 -13.67
C ALA A 224 -14.33 9.08 -14.43
N VAL A 225 -15.14 9.89 -13.74
CA VAL A 225 -15.68 11.15 -14.25
C VAL A 225 -14.97 12.30 -13.55
N PRO A 226 -14.01 12.97 -14.23
CA PRO A 226 -13.24 14.05 -13.62
C PRO A 226 -14.08 15.31 -13.45
N ILE A 227 -14.19 15.80 -12.22
CA ILE A 227 -14.86 17.06 -11.87
C ILE A 227 -13.80 18.09 -11.47
N PRO A 228 -13.74 19.24 -12.11
CA PRO A 228 -12.74 20.27 -11.82
C PRO A 228 -12.75 20.75 -10.37
N VAL A 229 -11.54 21.04 -9.88
CA VAL A 229 -11.28 21.69 -8.58
C VAL A 229 -10.84 23.12 -8.84
N ASP A 230 -11.38 24.05 -8.06
CA ASP A 230 -10.98 25.46 -8.02
C ASP A 230 -10.50 25.86 -6.60
N ASP A 231 -10.33 27.14 -6.33
CA ASP A 231 -9.91 27.68 -5.02
C ASP A 231 -10.90 27.41 -3.88
N GLN A 232 -12.12 26.98 -4.19
CA GLN A 232 -13.15 26.58 -3.23
C GLN A 232 -13.33 25.06 -3.11
N GLY A 233 -12.51 24.27 -3.78
CA GLY A 233 -12.58 22.81 -3.82
C GLY A 233 -13.33 22.27 -5.04
N LEU A 234 -13.84 21.04 -4.97
CA LEU A 234 -14.59 20.42 -6.05
C LEU A 234 -15.76 21.31 -6.51
N ARG A 235 -15.94 21.49 -7.81
CA ARG A 235 -17.08 22.20 -8.40
C ARG A 235 -18.35 21.34 -8.35
N ALA A 236 -18.88 21.15 -7.14
CA ALA A 236 -19.96 20.21 -6.84
C ALA A 236 -21.22 20.38 -7.71
N GLY A 237 -21.52 21.62 -8.15
CA GLY A 237 -22.66 21.88 -9.06
C GLY A 237 -22.56 21.15 -10.41
N LEU A 238 -21.36 20.81 -10.88
CA LEU A 238 -21.18 20.06 -12.13
C LEU A 238 -21.63 18.58 -12.01
N LEU A 239 -21.75 18.03 -10.81
CA LEU A 239 -22.23 16.67 -10.60
C LEU A 239 -23.66 16.46 -11.12
N TYR A 240 -24.52 17.51 -11.07
CA TYR A 240 -25.88 17.47 -11.59
C TYR A 240 -25.98 17.26 -13.11
N GLY A 241 -24.87 17.50 -13.86
CA GLY A 241 -24.79 17.24 -15.29
C GLY A 241 -24.39 15.79 -15.65
N HIS A 242 -24.27 14.90 -14.66
CA HIS A 242 -23.80 13.52 -14.85
C HIS A 242 -24.77 12.50 -14.26
N ASP A 243 -25.92 12.27 -14.92
CA ASP A 243 -27.01 11.41 -14.43
C ASP A 243 -26.59 9.96 -14.11
N ALA A 244 -25.55 9.44 -14.75
CA ALA A 244 -25.03 8.10 -14.49
C ALA A 244 -24.14 8.00 -13.24
N VAL A 245 -23.74 9.15 -12.65
CA VAL A 245 -22.86 9.19 -11.47
C VAL A 245 -23.71 9.13 -10.21
N ARG A 246 -23.39 8.13 -9.36
CA ARG A 246 -24.02 7.95 -8.03
C ARG A 246 -23.00 7.88 -6.90
N ALA A 247 -21.73 8.16 -7.19
CA ALA A 247 -20.71 8.30 -6.16
C ALA A 247 -19.67 9.32 -6.57
N VAL A 248 -19.07 10.00 -5.58
CA VAL A 248 -17.98 10.96 -5.76
C VAL A 248 -16.92 10.76 -4.68
N ILE A 249 -15.63 10.75 -5.08
CA ILE A 249 -14.49 10.67 -4.16
C ILE A 249 -13.91 12.07 -4.03
N VAL A 250 -13.80 12.57 -2.78
CA VAL A 250 -13.37 13.95 -2.46
C VAL A 250 -12.47 13.98 -1.23
N SER A 251 -11.61 14.99 -1.15
CA SER A 251 -10.77 15.28 0.01
C SER A 251 -11.06 16.70 0.55
N PRO A 252 -12.19 16.91 1.26
CA PRO A 252 -12.70 18.25 1.57
C PRO A 252 -11.86 19.03 2.57
N ALA A 253 -11.12 18.34 3.45
CA ALA A 253 -10.29 18.99 4.47
C ALA A 253 -8.99 19.55 3.90
N HIS A 254 -8.40 18.85 2.90
CA HIS A 254 -7.16 19.25 2.23
C HIS A 254 -7.06 18.52 0.90
N GLN A 255 -7.50 19.15 -0.17
CA GLN A 255 -7.55 18.55 -1.51
C GLN A 255 -6.16 18.23 -2.05
N PHE A 256 -5.98 17.03 -2.57
CA PHE A 256 -4.74 16.62 -3.21
C PHE A 256 -4.88 16.67 -4.75
N PRO A 257 -3.97 17.35 -5.48
CA PRO A 257 -2.73 17.98 -5.02
C PRO A 257 -2.81 19.51 -4.84
N ALA A 258 -3.96 20.15 -5.05
CA ALA A 258 -4.06 21.61 -5.05
C ALA A 258 -3.91 22.24 -3.65
N GLY A 259 -4.08 21.47 -2.58
CA GLY A 259 -3.95 21.95 -1.21
C GLY A 259 -5.09 22.86 -0.75
N VAL A 260 -6.20 22.90 -1.49
CA VAL A 260 -7.34 23.76 -1.14
C VAL A 260 -8.26 23.08 -0.12
N VAL A 261 -8.95 23.89 0.68
CA VAL A 261 -9.98 23.43 1.62
C VAL A 261 -11.34 23.70 1.00
N MET A 262 -12.20 22.69 0.97
CA MET A 262 -13.55 22.86 0.42
C MET A 262 -14.36 23.86 1.22
N SER A 263 -14.90 24.89 0.54
CA SER A 263 -15.68 25.94 1.16
C SER A 263 -16.98 25.43 1.78
N PRO A 264 -17.55 26.11 2.80
CA PRO A 264 -18.83 25.72 3.39
C PRO A 264 -19.96 25.59 2.36
N GLN A 265 -19.98 26.49 1.36
CA GLN A 265 -20.97 26.49 0.28
C GLN A 265 -20.84 25.23 -0.60
N ARG A 266 -19.59 24.83 -0.94
CA ARG A 266 -19.34 23.62 -1.72
C ARG A 266 -19.67 22.35 -0.93
N ARG A 267 -19.40 22.33 0.39
CA ARG A 267 -19.81 21.24 1.29
C ARG A 267 -21.33 21.09 1.30
N ALA A 268 -22.08 22.19 1.48
CA ALA A 268 -23.54 22.17 1.47
C ALA A 268 -24.11 21.72 0.13
N MET A 269 -23.53 22.19 -0.98
CA MET A 269 -23.94 21.80 -2.34
C MET A 269 -23.69 20.32 -2.61
N LEU A 270 -22.55 19.79 -2.14
CA LEU A 270 -22.20 18.37 -2.29
C LEU A 270 -23.15 17.47 -1.49
N LEU A 271 -23.49 17.85 -0.26
CA LEU A 271 -24.48 17.13 0.55
C LEU A 271 -25.90 17.22 -0.04
N ALA A 272 -26.26 18.37 -0.66
CA ALA A 272 -27.52 18.48 -1.39
C ALA A 272 -27.57 17.54 -2.58
N TRP A 273 -26.52 17.52 -3.43
CA TRP A 273 -26.41 16.60 -4.55
C TRP A 273 -26.59 15.14 -4.11
N ALA A 274 -25.94 14.73 -3.01
CA ALA A 274 -26.04 13.36 -2.51
C ALA A 274 -27.49 13.01 -2.10
N ARG A 275 -28.19 13.92 -1.42
CA ARG A 275 -29.61 13.72 -1.07
C ARG A 275 -30.52 13.66 -2.28
N ASP A 276 -30.33 14.59 -3.25
CA ASP A 276 -31.20 14.72 -4.41
C ASP A 276 -31.05 13.56 -5.40
N SER A 277 -29.81 13.02 -5.51
CA SER A 277 -29.47 11.94 -6.44
C SER A 277 -29.50 10.55 -5.81
N GLY A 278 -29.62 10.45 -4.46
CA GLY A 278 -29.35 9.20 -3.73
C GLY A 278 -27.89 8.75 -3.84
N GLY A 279 -26.97 9.71 -4.04
CA GLY A 279 -25.55 9.43 -4.28
C GLY A 279 -24.75 9.26 -2.99
N LEU A 280 -23.61 8.55 -3.10
CA LEU A 280 -22.65 8.33 -2.03
C LEU A 280 -21.46 9.29 -2.17
N ILE A 281 -21.13 10.03 -1.14
CA ILE A 281 -19.89 10.78 -1.02
C ILE A 281 -18.86 9.89 -0.32
N ILE A 282 -17.70 9.70 -0.92
CA ILE A 282 -16.56 9.00 -0.34
C ILE A 282 -15.55 10.08 0.06
N GLU A 283 -15.48 10.36 1.35
CA GLU A 283 -14.59 11.38 1.92
C GLU A 283 -13.25 10.76 2.30
N ASP A 284 -12.18 11.14 1.60
CA ASP A 284 -10.79 10.74 1.91
C ASP A 284 -10.14 11.76 2.85
N ASP A 285 -10.08 11.42 4.14
CA ASP A 285 -9.55 12.26 5.23
C ASP A 285 -8.11 11.85 5.58
N TYR A 286 -7.19 11.99 4.63
CA TYR A 286 -5.86 11.39 4.67
C TYR A 286 -4.81 12.14 5.50
N ASP A 287 -4.90 13.49 5.66
CA ASP A 287 -3.88 14.31 6.36
C ASP A 287 -4.46 15.51 7.15
N ALA A 288 -5.75 15.52 7.40
CA ALA A 288 -6.46 16.64 8.02
C ALA A 288 -6.04 16.94 9.47
N GLU A 289 -5.34 16.02 10.14
CA GLU A 289 -4.71 16.26 11.45
C GLU A 289 -3.63 17.36 11.37
N PHE A 290 -3.04 17.59 10.19
CA PHE A 290 -1.93 18.51 9.97
C PHE A 290 -2.42 19.85 9.41
N ARG A 291 -3.17 20.59 10.23
CA ARG A 291 -3.52 21.97 9.95
C ARG A 291 -2.73 22.94 10.82
N TYR A 292 -2.18 24.01 10.22
CA TYR A 292 -1.20 24.88 10.88
C TYR A 292 -1.70 26.28 11.18
N ASP A 293 -2.67 26.79 10.41
CA ASP A 293 -3.22 28.14 10.50
C ASP A 293 -4.38 28.26 11.49
N ARG A 294 -5.12 27.17 11.70
CA ARG A 294 -6.30 27.12 12.56
C ARG A 294 -6.57 25.69 13.05
N ARG A 295 -7.70 25.50 13.74
CA ARG A 295 -8.16 24.16 14.13
C ARG A 295 -8.51 23.31 12.89
N PRO A 296 -8.33 21.98 12.94
CA PRO A 296 -8.78 21.09 11.88
C PRO A 296 -10.26 21.31 11.54
N VAL A 297 -10.59 21.23 10.25
CA VAL A 297 -11.99 21.27 9.79
C VAL A 297 -12.61 19.91 10.07
N GLY A 298 -13.82 19.89 10.62
CA GLY A 298 -14.57 18.64 10.84
C GLY A 298 -14.86 17.90 9.53
N VAL A 299 -15.05 16.61 9.63
CA VAL A 299 -15.39 15.77 8.47
C VAL A 299 -16.79 16.13 7.92
N LEU A 300 -16.98 15.88 6.64
CA LEU A 300 -18.27 16.05 5.98
C LEU A 300 -19.28 15.00 6.50
N GLN A 301 -18.78 13.82 6.83
CA GLN A 301 -19.56 12.67 7.33
C GLN A 301 -20.38 13.01 8.58
N GLY A 302 -19.85 13.82 9.52
CA GLY A 302 -20.61 14.25 10.69
C GLY A 302 -21.85 15.11 10.38
N ALA A 303 -21.88 15.76 9.20
CA ALA A 303 -23.05 16.53 8.74
C ALA A 303 -23.92 15.74 7.75
N GLY A 304 -23.46 14.64 7.21
CA GLY A 304 -24.10 13.84 6.15
C GLY A 304 -23.99 12.35 6.36
N GLN A 305 -24.17 11.87 7.60
CA GLN A 305 -23.97 10.46 7.98
C GLN A 305 -24.75 9.46 7.14
N SER A 306 -25.88 9.83 6.54
CA SER A 306 -26.69 8.96 5.68
C SER A 306 -26.22 8.85 4.23
N SER A 307 -25.24 9.67 3.81
CA SER A 307 -24.79 9.74 2.42
C SER A 307 -23.28 9.88 2.28
N VAL A 308 -22.52 9.88 3.38
CA VAL A 308 -21.07 10.06 3.37
C VAL A 308 -20.37 8.85 4.01
N ALA A 309 -19.53 8.17 3.24
CA ALA A 309 -18.56 7.21 3.74
C ALA A 309 -17.24 7.92 4.00
N LEU A 310 -16.80 7.94 5.28
CA LEU A 310 -15.53 8.52 5.67
C LEU A 310 -14.41 7.47 5.58
N ILE A 311 -13.31 7.82 4.95
CA ILE A 311 -12.10 6.98 4.89
C ILE A 311 -10.96 7.69 5.61
N GLY A 312 -10.19 6.93 6.38
CA GLY A 312 -8.97 7.42 7.00
C GLY A 312 -7.88 6.35 7.06
N SER A 313 -6.66 6.78 7.34
CA SER A 313 -5.54 5.85 7.52
C SER A 313 -4.39 6.47 8.31
N VAL A 314 -3.54 5.63 8.89
CA VAL A 314 -2.31 6.09 9.55
C VAL A 314 -1.14 6.30 8.59
N THR A 315 -1.35 6.11 7.29
CA THR A 315 -0.31 6.20 6.26
C THR A 315 0.43 7.55 6.28
N LYS A 316 -0.28 8.65 6.50
CA LYS A 316 0.30 10.00 6.53
C LYS A 316 0.65 10.46 7.94
N THR A 317 0.08 9.84 8.94
CA THR A 317 0.26 10.24 10.35
C THR A 317 1.35 9.44 11.07
N LEU A 318 1.57 8.18 10.68
CA LEU A 318 2.60 7.29 11.22
C LEU A 318 3.55 6.80 10.12
N SER A 319 3.08 5.82 9.32
CA SER A 319 3.88 5.21 8.25
C SER A 319 2.99 4.40 7.30
N PRO A 320 3.29 4.39 5.98
CA PRO A 320 2.66 3.47 5.04
C PRO A 320 2.83 1.99 5.40
N ALA A 321 3.96 1.64 6.05
CA ALA A 321 4.29 0.27 6.44
C ALA A 321 3.35 -0.31 7.51
N MET A 322 2.56 0.53 8.18
CA MET A 322 1.61 0.07 9.20
C MET A 322 0.42 -0.68 8.61
N GLY A 323 0.02 -0.35 7.38
CA GLY A 323 -1.12 -1.00 6.73
C GLY A 323 -2.42 -0.90 7.53
N VAL A 324 -2.66 0.21 8.24
CA VAL A 324 -3.88 0.45 9.03
C VAL A 324 -4.68 1.58 8.40
N GLY A 325 -5.91 1.27 8.04
CA GLY A 325 -6.92 2.21 7.62
C GLY A 325 -8.28 1.81 8.15
N TRP A 326 -9.26 2.65 7.87
CA TRP A 326 -10.65 2.43 8.27
C TRP A 326 -11.61 3.12 7.33
N MET A 327 -12.85 2.68 7.36
CA MET A 327 -13.98 3.42 6.82
C MET A 327 -15.14 3.46 7.82
N VAL A 328 -15.87 4.57 7.85
CA VAL A 328 -17.17 4.70 8.53
C VAL A 328 -18.21 4.83 7.44
N THR A 329 -19.17 3.93 7.39
CA THR A 329 -20.13 3.84 6.28
C THR A 329 -21.55 4.21 6.72
N PRO A 330 -22.38 4.78 5.83
CA PRO A 330 -23.82 4.93 6.07
C PRO A 330 -24.47 3.61 6.44
N ALA A 331 -25.55 3.65 7.22
CA ALA A 331 -26.20 2.46 7.74
C ALA A 331 -26.74 1.50 6.66
N ASP A 332 -27.19 2.04 5.54
CA ASP A 332 -27.66 1.28 4.37
C ASP A 332 -26.52 0.69 3.53
N VAL A 333 -25.35 1.32 3.56
CA VAL A 333 -24.14 0.86 2.85
C VAL A 333 -23.38 -0.21 3.66
N THR A 334 -23.43 -0.16 4.99
CA THR A 334 -22.69 -1.06 5.89
C THR A 334 -22.95 -2.55 5.58
N PRO A 335 -24.19 -3.05 5.42
CA PRO A 335 -24.44 -4.46 5.07
C PRO A 335 -23.83 -4.84 3.71
N LEU A 336 -23.84 -3.93 2.74
CA LEU A 336 -23.28 -4.15 1.41
C LEU A 336 -21.75 -4.26 1.47
N VAL A 337 -21.11 -3.43 2.30
CA VAL A 337 -19.67 -3.51 2.57
C VAL A 337 -19.32 -4.84 3.19
N HIS A 338 -20.05 -5.28 4.21
CA HIS A 338 -19.82 -6.59 4.86
C HIS A 338 -19.98 -7.76 3.87
N ALA A 339 -20.98 -7.71 2.99
CA ALA A 339 -21.18 -8.72 1.95
C ALA A 339 -20.05 -8.71 0.88
N ALA A 340 -19.42 -7.57 0.64
CA ALA A 340 -18.33 -7.42 -0.32
C ALA A 340 -16.95 -7.84 0.23
N ILE A 341 -16.81 -8.07 1.54
CA ILE A 341 -15.57 -8.54 2.16
C ILE A 341 -15.45 -10.05 1.92
N VAL A 342 -14.61 -10.45 0.95
CA VAL A 342 -14.31 -11.86 0.69
C VAL A 342 -13.37 -12.44 1.76
N ARG A 343 -12.46 -11.61 2.26
CA ARG A 343 -11.51 -11.94 3.34
C ARG A 343 -11.15 -10.67 4.10
N PRO A 344 -10.78 -10.76 5.38
CA PRO A 344 -10.25 -9.61 6.10
C PRO A 344 -9.04 -9.03 5.35
N SER A 345 -9.05 -7.74 5.09
CA SER A 345 -7.97 -7.01 4.41
C SER A 345 -7.15 -6.15 5.37
N GLY A 346 -7.64 -5.93 6.58
CA GLY A 346 -6.95 -5.17 7.62
C GLY A 346 -5.67 -5.82 8.13
N PRO A 347 -4.91 -5.11 8.98
CA PRO A 347 -3.69 -5.65 9.57
C PRO A 347 -3.98 -6.86 10.48
N PRO A 348 -2.95 -7.67 10.83
CA PRO A 348 -3.08 -8.76 11.79
C PRO A 348 -3.71 -8.32 13.12
N VAL A 349 -4.40 -9.23 13.81
CA VAL A 349 -5.14 -8.92 15.05
C VAL A 349 -4.26 -8.28 16.12
N ILE A 350 -3.02 -8.76 16.29
CA ILE A 350 -2.07 -8.19 17.26
C ILE A 350 -1.77 -6.72 16.92
N ASP A 351 -1.59 -6.38 15.65
CA ASP A 351 -1.34 -5.00 15.22
C ASP A 351 -2.58 -4.12 15.42
N GLN A 352 -3.78 -4.67 15.20
CA GLN A 352 -5.04 -3.98 15.50
C GLN A 352 -5.18 -3.67 16.99
N LEU A 353 -4.91 -4.65 17.86
CA LEU A 353 -4.93 -4.47 19.30
C LEU A 353 -3.83 -3.51 19.78
N ALA A 354 -2.63 -3.58 19.18
CA ALA A 354 -1.54 -2.65 19.46
C ALA A 354 -1.92 -1.21 19.08
N PHE A 355 -2.58 -1.01 17.94
CA PHE A 355 -3.04 0.31 17.54
C PHE A 355 -4.16 0.83 18.47
N ALA A 356 -5.09 -0.03 18.90
CA ALA A 356 -6.07 0.33 19.92
C ALA A 356 -5.41 0.77 21.24
N ALA A 357 -4.41 0.03 21.72
CA ALA A 357 -3.65 0.39 22.92
C ALA A 357 -2.87 1.71 22.72
N PHE A 358 -2.31 1.94 21.54
CA PHE A 358 -1.58 3.16 21.18
C PHE A 358 -2.50 4.41 21.16
N LEU A 359 -3.73 4.25 20.65
CA LEU A 359 -4.78 5.27 20.72
C LEU A 359 -5.20 5.52 22.18
N HIS A 360 -5.57 4.47 22.90
CA HIS A 360 -6.11 4.57 24.26
C HIS A 360 -5.11 5.19 25.25
N SER A 361 -3.82 4.90 25.13
CA SER A 361 -2.76 5.48 25.96
C SER A 361 -2.42 6.93 25.63
N GLY A 362 -3.05 7.51 24.59
CA GLY A 362 -2.80 8.87 24.12
C GLY A 362 -1.42 9.07 23.46
N HIS A 363 -0.71 7.98 23.14
CA HIS A 363 0.58 8.04 22.44
C HIS A 363 0.40 8.58 21.03
N TYR A 364 -0.67 8.21 20.35
CA TYR A 364 -1.01 8.71 19.03
C TYR A 364 -1.25 10.23 19.04
N ASP A 365 -2.06 10.75 19.96
CA ASP A 365 -2.30 12.18 20.11
C ASP A 365 -1.01 12.98 20.40
N ARG A 366 -0.11 12.43 21.23
CA ARG A 366 1.20 13.05 21.51
C ARG A 366 2.09 13.08 20.25
N HIS A 367 2.11 11.98 19.50
CA HIS A 367 2.84 11.91 18.24
C HIS A 367 2.34 12.94 17.24
N LEU A 368 1.02 13.03 17.03
CA LEU A 368 0.41 13.99 16.11
C LEU A 368 0.73 15.44 16.49
N ARG A 369 0.66 15.79 17.78
CA ARG A 369 1.02 17.13 18.25
C ARG A 369 2.48 17.48 17.93
N ALA A 370 3.39 16.57 18.21
CA ALA A 370 4.81 16.77 17.92
C ALA A 370 5.08 16.84 16.39
N ALA A 371 4.45 15.99 15.61
CA ALA A 371 4.54 16.01 14.15
C ALA A 371 4.01 17.31 13.55
N ARG A 372 2.88 17.83 14.04
CA ARG A 372 2.30 19.11 13.59
C ARG A 372 3.27 20.27 13.80
N ILE A 373 3.94 20.33 14.94
CA ILE A 373 4.94 21.38 15.23
C ILE A 373 6.10 21.30 14.24
N ARG A 374 6.66 20.09 14.02
CA ARG A 374 7.77 19.88 13.08
C ARG A 374 7.38 20.24 11.65
N TYR A 375 6.24 19.74 11.16
CA TYR A 375 5.80 20.00 9.78
C TYR A 375 5.47 21.48 9.55
N ARG A 376 4.89 22.16 10.53
CA ARG A 376 4.67 23.61 10.46
C ARG A 376 5.99 24.37 10.30
N ALA A 377 6.98 24.07 11.13
CA ALA A 377 8.30 24.70 11.07
C ALA A 377 8.98 24.44 9.73
N ARG A 378 8.95 23.19 9.26
CA ARG A 378 9.56 22.78 7.98
C ARG A 378 8.89 23.44 6.78
N ARG A 379 7.53 23.46 6.76
CA ARG A 379 6.77 24.18 5.74
C ARG A 379 7.16 25.65 5.68
N ASN A 380 7.21 26.33 6.81
CA ASN A 380 7.53 27.76 6.86
C ASN A 380 8.96 28.02 6.36
N ARG A 381 9.92 27.17 6.73
CA ARG A 381 11.29 27.24 6.22
C ARG A 381 11.33 27.03 4.70
N LEU A 382 10.60 26.02 4.19
CA LEU A 382 10.56 25.72 2.75
C LEU A 382 9.92 26.90 1.98
N VAL A 383 8.83 27.47 2.45
CA VAL A 383 8.19 28.66 1.84
C VAL A 383 9.16 29.86 1.84
N GLY A 384 9.88 30.10 2.95
CA GLY A 384 10.88 31.16 3.04
C GLY A 384 12.03 30.96 2.07
N ALA A 385 12.59 29.74 1.95
CA ALA A 385 13.65 29.42 1.02
C ALA A 385 13.19 29.59 -0.44
N ILE A 386 11.98 29.13 -0.78
CA ILE A 386 11.41 29.30 -2.13
C ILE A 386 11.25 30.81 -2.44
N ALA A 387 10.73 31.61 -1.50
CA ALA A 387 10.58 33.05 -1.72
C ALA A 387 11.94 33.77 -1.93
N ALA A 388 13.00 33.31 -1.28
CA ALA A 388 14.32 33.88 -1.42
C ALA A 388 15.03 33.46 -2.73
N HIS A 389 14.94 32.21 -3.14
CA HIS A 389 15.68 31.64 -4.29
C HIS A 389 14.87 31.63 -5.59
N LEU A 390 13.55 31.57 -5.50
CA LEU A 390 12.63 31.40 -6.62
C LEU A 390 11.48 32.43 -6.54
N PRO A 391 11.76 33.74 -6.55
CA PRO A 391 10.75 34.80 -6.35
C PRO A 391 9.65 34.81 -7.41
N ASP A 392 9.94 34.29 -8.61
CA ASP A 392 8.97 34.19 -9.70
C ASP A 392 8.03 32.97 -9.57
N CYS A 393 8.27 32.10 -8.60
CA CYS A 393 7.40 30.98 -8.31
C CYS A 393 6.35 31.35 -7.26
N ARG A 394 5.12 30.87 -7.46
CA ARG A 394 3.99 31.15 -6.55
C ARG A 394 3.54 29.90 -5.83
N ILE A 395 3.49 29.94 -4.49
CA ILE A 395 2.96 28.84 -3.68
C ILE A 395 1.47 29.05 -3.47
N THR A 396 0.69 27.99 -3.66
CA THR A 396 -0.76 27.93 -3.40
C THR A 396 -1.14 26.79 -2.47
N GLY A 397 -2.39 26.80 -2.00
CA GLY A 397 -2.94 25.86 -1.04
C GLY A 397 -2.95 26.37 0.40
N ALA A 398 -3.70 25.69 1.25
CA ALA A 398 -3.81 26.00 2.67
C ALA A 398 -2.50 25.73 3.42
N ALA A 399 -2.33 26.38 4.58
CA ALA A 399 -1.27 26.02 5.52
C ALA A 399 -1.63 24.72 6.26
N ALA A 400 -1.59 23.60 5.53
CA ALA A 400 -2.03 22.29 5.98
C ALA A 400 -1.23 21.16 5.30
N GLY A 401 -1.43 19.93 5.76
CA GLY A 401 -0.97 18.70 5.15
C GLY A 401 0.54 18.52 5.11
N LEU A 402 0.98 17.70 4.16
CA LEU A 402 2.39 17.31 3.97
C LEU A 402 2.96 17.74 2.62
N HIS A 403 2.21 18.54 1.84
CA HIS A 403 2.61 19.01 0.51
C HIS A 403 2.11 20.43 0.25
N MET A 404 2.62 21.04 -0.80
CA MET A 404 2.18 22.32 -1.35
C MET A 404 2.30 22.30 -2.86
N LEU A 405 1.52 23.16 -3.53
CA LEU A 405 1.60 23.36 -4.97
C LEU A 405 2.44 24.61 -5.26
N MET A 406 3.46 24.45 -6.10
CA MET A 406 4.32 25.53 -6.55
C MET A 406 4.13 25.75 -8.06
N HIS A 407 3.54 26.87 -8.43
CA HIS A 407 3.42 27.32 -9.81
C HIS A 407 4.77 27.84 -10.29
N LEU A 408 5.15 27.46 -11.50
CA LEU A 408 6.40 27.87 -12.13
C LEU A 408 6.21 29.17 -12.93
N PRO A 409 7.29 29.88 -13.27
CA PRO A 409 7.25 31.03 -14.13
C PRO A 409 6.66 30.70 -15.50
N VAL A 410 6.10 31.71 -16.18
CA VAL A 410 5.62 31.57 -17.56
C VAL A 410 6.77 31.13 -18.48
N GLY A 411 6.51 30.14 -19.32
CA GLY A 411 7.50 29.54 -20.23
C GLY A 411 8.35 28.42 -19.64
N ALA A 412 8.21 28.12 -18.34
CA ALA A 412 8.84 26.93 -17.77
C ALA A 412 8.07 25.67 -18.09
N ASP A 413 8.77 24.56 -18.40
CA ASP A 413 8.18 23.24 -18.56
C ASP A 413 8.31 22.42 -17.27
N ALA A 414 7.17 22.12 -16.62
CA ALA A 414 7.16 21.42 -15.35
C ALA A 414 7.68 19.98 -15.45
N ALA A 415 7.52 19.31 -16.58
CA ALA A 415 8.03 17.95 -16.78
C ALA A 415 9.56 17.98 -16.91
N SER A 416 10.12 18.92 -17.65
CA SER A 416 11.57 19.14 -17.75
C SER A 416 12.16 19.55 -16.41
N ALA A 417 11.52 20.47 -15.67
CA ALA A 417 11.96 20.88 -14.34
C ALA A 417 12.05 19.70 -13.38
N ALA A 418 11.02 18.85 -13.34
CA ALA A 418 11.01 17.64 -12.49
C ALA A 418 12.11 16.64 -12.89
N ARG A 419 12.37 16.44 -14.18
CA ARG A 419 13.43 15.57 -14.71
C ARG A 419 14.82 16.10 -14.36
N LEU A 420 15.07 17.40 -14.55
CA LEU A 420 16.33 18.05 -14.21
C LEU A 420 16.57 18.04 -12.70
N ALA A 421 15.55 18.28 -11.89
CA ALA A 421 15.61 18.17 -10.44
C ALA A 421 16.01 16.74 -10.00
N LEU A 422 15.43 15.71 -10.61
CA LEU A 422 15.77 14.31 -10.33
C LEU A 422 17.23 14.01 -10.70
N ALA A 423 17.71 14.50 -11.84
CA ALA A 423 19.11 14.38 -12.25
C ALA A 423 20.07 15.06 -11.26
N ALA A 424 19.63 16.15 -10.62
CA ALA A 424 20.34 16.82 -9.53
C ALA A 424 20.14 16.18 -8.15
N GLY A 425 19.48 15.01 -8.07
CA GLY A 425 19.23 14.26 -6.84
C GLY A 425 18.06 14.79 -6.00
N VAL A 426 17.19 15.64 -6.56
CA VAL A 426 15.97 16.15 -5.91
C VAL A 426 14.74 15.51 -6.56
N LYS A 427 13.97 14.75 -5.81
CA LYS A 427 12.74 14.13 -6.30
C LYS A 427 11.55 15.06 -6.04
N VAL A 428 10.87 15.48 -7.09
CA VAL A 428 9.62 16.26 -7.05
C VAL A 428 8.59 15.63 -8.00
N ALA A 429 7.33 16.01 -7.88
CA ALA A 429 6.30 15.57 -8.80
C ALA A 429 5.80 16.72 -9.68
N ASN A 430 5.63 16.45 -10.98
CA ASN A 430 4.92 17.34 -11.90
C ASN A 430 3.40 17.23 -11.67
N LEU A 431 2.68 18.34 -11.69
CA LEU A 431 1.22 18.39 -11.53
C LEU A 431 0.47 17.53 -12.56
N ASP A 432 1.01 17.39 -13.78
CA ASP A 432 0.36 16.62 -14.84
C ASP A 432 0.13 15.15 -14.52
N VAL A 433 0.97 14.56 -13.66
CA VAL A 433 0.81 13.17 -13.18
C VAL A 433 -0.54 12.97 -12.47
N TYR A 434 -1.09 14.02 -11.90
CA TYR A 434 -2.34 14.00 -11.12
C TYR A 434 -3.58 14.40 -11.93
N ARG A 435 -3.44 14.54 -13.24
CA ARG A 435 -4.53 14.93 -14.13
C ARG A 435 -5.15 13.71 -14.81
N PHE A 436 -6.46 13.63 -14.78
CA PHE A 436 -7.22 12.57 -15.47
C PHE A 436 -7.37 12.85 -16.96
N THR A 437 -7.40 14.13 -17.34
CA THR A 437 -7.51 14.59 -18.74
C THR A 437 -6.50 15.72 -18.98
N PRO A 438 -5.94 15.84 -20.20
CA PRO A 438 -5.08 16.96 -20.57
C PRO A 438 -5.95 18.22 -20.73
N ILE A 439 -5.80 19.18 -19.85
CA ILE A 439 -6.43 20.52 -19.92
C ILE A 439 -5.31 21.54 -19.77
N PRO A 440 -5.23 22.60 -20.58
CA PRO A 440 -4.26 23.67 -20.40
C PRO A 440 -4.30 24.26 -18.99
N HIS A 441 -3.15 24.45 -18.39
CA HIS A 441 -3.01 25.02 -17.03
C HIS A 441 -1.62 25.66 -16.86
N GLU A 442 -1.47 26.45 -15.80
CA GLU A 442 -0.15 26.94 -15.38
C GLU A 442 0.76 25.75 -14.99
N PRO A 443 2.04 25.75 -15.47
CA PRO A 443 2.97 24.70 -15.09
C PRO A 443 3.22 24.74 -13.58
N ALA A 444 3.20 23.57 -12.94
CA ALA A 444 3.36 23.51 -11.49
C ALA A 444 4.05 22.20 -11.03
N LEU A 445 4.73 22.29 -9.90
CA LEU A 445 5.29 21.15 -9.18
C LEU A 445 4.55 20.94 -7.85
N VAL A 446 4.36 19.68 -7.49
CA VAL A 446 3.82 19.28 -6.19
C VAL A 446 4.98 18.91 -5.28
N LEU A 447 5.18 19.70 -4.23
CA LEU A 447 6.31 19.56 -3.30
C LEU A 447 5.82 18.93 -1.99
N GLY A 448 6.29 17.72 -1.69
CA GLY A 448 6.10 17.08 -0.40
C GLY A 448 7.22 17.48 0.57
N TYR A 449 6.87 17.81 1.79
CA TYR A 449 7.85 18.14 2.83
C TYR A 449 7.81 17.22 4.05
N GLY A 450 6.94 16.20 4.00
CA GLY A 450 6.79 15.26 5.12
C GLY A 450 8.09 14.53 5.46
N ASN A 451 8.78 14.00 4.47
CA ASN A 451 10.00 13.19 4.66
C ASN A 451 11.33 13.96 4.46
N LEU A 452 11.29 15.24 4.16
CA LEU A 452 12.49 16.06 4.01
C LEU A 452 13.12 16.36 5.39
N GLY A 453 14.43 16.21 5.54
CA GLY A 453 15.14 16.64 6.75
C GLY A 453 15.20 18.15 6.87
N ASP A 454 15.18 18.69 8.08
CA ASP A 454 15.16 20.15 8.30
C ASP A 454 16.41 20.85 7.74
N HIS A 455 17.58 20.20 7.80
CA HIS A 455 18.85 20.69 7.24
C HIS A 455 18.92 20.52 5.70
N GLN A 456 17.98 19.80 5.10
CA GLN A 456 17.94 19.53 3.67
C GLN A 456 17.13 20.55 2.88
N VAL A 457 16.41 21.46 3.53
CA VAL A 457 15.50 22.41 2.87
C VAL A 457 16.28 23.34 1.92
N GLU A 458 17.30 24.04 2.41
CA GLU A 458 18.09 24.97 1.61
C GLU A 458 18.81 24.27 0.44
N PRO A 459 19.52 23.13 0.66
CA PRO A 459 20.13 22.39 -0.46
C PRO A 459 19.10 21.91 -1.50
N ALA A 460 17.88 21.55 -1.08
CA ALA A 460 16.85 21.10 -2.00
C ALA A 460 16.34 22.26 -2.88
N VAL A 461 16.08 23.42 -2.28
CA VAL A 461 15.61 24.60 -3.01
C VAL A 461 16.67 25.12 -3.96
N ALA A 462 17.95 25.19 -3.56
CA ALA A 462 19.05 25.63 -4.43
C ALA A 462 19.19 24.74 -5.68
N ARG A 463 19.07 23.41 -5.52
CA ARG A 463 19.09 22.50 -6.69
C ARG A 463 17.85 22.63 -7.55
N LEU A 464 16.69 22.83 -6.92
CA LEU A 464 15.42 23.03 -7.62
C LEU A 464 15.44 24.32 -8.45
N GLU A 465 16.08 25.39 -7.95
CA GLU A 465 16.29 26.64 -8.68
C GLU A 465 17.04 26.40 -9.99
N LEU A 466 18.16 25.67 -9.94
CA LEU A 466 18.94 25.34 -11.14
C LEU A 466 18.13 24.53 -12.14
N ALA A 467 17.33 23.58 -11.66
CA ALA A 467 16.47 22.74 -12.50
C ALA A 467 15.36 23.55 -13.19
N ILE A 468 14.73 24.48 -12.48
CA ILE A 468 13.67 25.35 -13.03
C ILE A 468 14.24 26.31 -14.06
N ARG A 469 15.38 26.97 -13.74
CA ARG A 469 16.09 27.84 -14.71
C ARG A 469 16.48 27.09 -16.00
N GLY A 470 16.91 25.83 -15.86
CA GLY A 470 17.24 24.99 -17.02
C GLY A 470 16.02 24.53 -17.84
N ALA A 471 14.83 24.54 -17.22
CA ALA A 471 13.56 24.15 -17.84
C ALA A 471 12.77 25.32 -18.41
N THR A 472 13.23 26.54 -18.18
CA THR A 472 12.62 27.75 -18.77
C THR A 472 13.20 27.96 -20.16
N SER A 473 12.36 27.94 -21.19
CA SER A 473 12.78 28.26 -22.55
C SER A 473 13.39 29.66 -22.58
N ARG A 474 14.61 29.80 -23.08
CA ARG A 474 15.12 31.13 -23.44
C ARG A 474 14.20 31.69 -24.53
N PRO A 475 13.78 32.95 -24.42
CA PRO A 475 12.94 33.59 -25.43
C PRO A 475 13.60 33.58 -26.81
#